data_4d4193f19f1865b79eafac0b5278b4c9
#
_entry.id   4d4193f19f1865b79eafac0b5278b4c9
#
_cell.length_a   1.000
_cell.length_b   1.000
_cell.length_c   1.000
_cell.angle_alpha   90.00
_cell.angle_beta   90.00
_cell.angle_gamma   90.00
#
_symmetry.space_group_name_H-M   'P 1'
#
loop_
_entity.id
_entity.type
_entity.pdbx_description
1 polymer ?
#
loop_
_entity_poly.entity_id
_entity_poly.type
_entity_poly.pdbx_seq_one_letter_code
_entity_poly.pdbx_strand_id
1 'polypeptide(L)'
;MSRRMIVGAALGSLLLSACISGTGGSSSDGGSEEGGPTVIRYFVGIEETPELEAEAKTIIEDFEAENPDIDVERESISAEDQRTVIQTRLRSPQPPDVFGFDTGPGFAGVLAKADLLYPLEDAYKEHDWPVYDWAKARVTYDGVLSGVPGSVEEIGVFYNQDLFSELGFEEPQTIEELDQIAQAVKTEGLIPFAFGDQEQWPAGHLFSIAASNVLGPEGLDQALYGDAKWNSPEVVEGIDLMFSEFVEKGYYPEDVNAITYEDANNLFYAGKAAMAPTGTWLVPEIDSTVQDFKVGFFPFPAIDDTGIAPPSGVGGGLFVAADTEEPEAALKLIDYLQFNEQRVQEDLERANTIPAFKVDTSELDLTPLFRSVLDDLAEAENPDSFGYNIDVLAPAGFNDVMFKGFQSVLAGERTAQEQADALQDAYAEAKANGETLEKP
;
A
#
# COMPACT_ATOMS: atom_id res chain seq x y z
N MET A 1 19.61 -56.90 -20.81
CA MET A 1 19.02 -57.09 -22.15
C MET A 1 18.69 -55.70 -22.66
N SER A 2 19.64 -55.01 -23.33
CA SER A 2 19.89 -55.00 -24.77
C SER A 2 18.67 -54.55 -25.59
N ARG A 3 18.65 -53.33 -26.10
CA ARG A 3 19.13 -52.96 -27.41
C ARG A 3 19.09 -51.44 -27.69
N ARG A 4 20.24 -50.95 -28.13
CA ARG A 4 20.44 -49.68 -28.83
C ARG A 4 19.85 -49.76 -30.23
N MET A 5 19.41 -48.62 -30.79
CA MET A 5 19.57 -48.32 -32.21
C MET A 5 19.74 -46.82 -32.45
N ILE A 6 20.85 -46.52 -33.11
CA ILE A 6 21.29 -45.26 -33.73
C ILE A 6 20.98 -45.39 -35.22
N VAL A 7 20.63 -44.32 -35.91
CA VAL A 7 20.82 -43.96 -37.34
C VAL A 7 20.02 -42.68 -37.60
N GLY A 8 20.42 -41.59 -38.19
CA GLY A 8 21.57 -41.19 -38.98
C GLY A 8 21.24 -39.91 -39.68
N ALA A 9 22.20 -39.10 -39.96
CA ALA A 9 22.17 -37.74 -40.57
C ALA A 9 21.69 -37.68 -41.99
N ALA A 10 21.21 -36.50 -42.43
CA ALA A 10 21.41 -36.01 -43.80
C ALA A 10 21.42 -34.48 -43.84
N LEU A 11 22.52 -33.96 -44.33
CA LEU A 11 22.77 -32.57 -44.77
C LEU A 11 21.97 -32.23 -46.02
N GLY A 12 21.60 -30.96 -46.16
CA GLY A 12 21.11 -30.40 -47.40
C GLY A 12 21.33 -28.89 -47.45
N SER A 13 22.52 -28.48 -47.87
CA SER A 13 22.86 -27.08 -48.21
C SER A 13 22.32 -26.73 -49.60
N LEU A 14 21.71 -25.56 -49.74
CA LEU A 14 21.55 -24.94 -51.05
C LEU A 14 21.72 -23.41 -50.91
N LEU A 15 22.88 -22.96 -51.35
CA LEU A 15 23.22 -21.57 -51.69
C LEU A 15 22.62 -21.21 -53.03
N LEU A 16 21.99 -20.07 -53.13
CA LEU A 16 21.79 -19.37 -54.41
C LEU A 16 22.02 -17.89 -54.20
N SER A 17 23.19 -17.45 -54.63
CA SER A 17 23.54 -16.06 -54.91
C SER A 17 22.92 -15.60 -56.23
N ALA A 18 22.33 -14.42 -56.23
CA ALA A 18 22.13 -13.66 -57.46
C ALA A 18 22.42 -12.18 -57.20
N CYS A 19 23.56 -11.72 -57.68
CA CYS A 19 23.88 -10.31 -57.90
C CYS A 19 23.21 -9.81 -59.16
N ILE A 20 22.53 -8.66 -59.08
CA ILE A 20 22.31 -7.80 -60.25
C ILE A 20 22.58 -6.36 -59.81
N SER A 21 23.56 -5.77 -60.44
CA SER A 21 23.93 -4.36 -60.43
C SER A 21 23.00 -3.56 -61.34
N GLY A 22 22.55 -2.41 -60.88
CA GLY A 22 21.87 -1.41 -61.71
C GLY A 22 21.97 -0.04 -61.07
N THR A 23 22.64 0.85 -61.77
CA THR A 23 23.02 2.23 -61.47
C THR A 23 21.88 3.22 -61.40
N GLY A 24 21.94 4.15 -60.45
CA GLY A 24 21.69 5.58 -60.66
C GLY A 24 20.32 6.14 -60.31
N GLY A 25 20.27 7.06 -59.37
CA GLY A 25 19.18 8.03 -59.19
C GLY A 25 19.06 8.53 -57.78
N SER A 26 19.72 9.66 -57.46
CA SER A 26 19.46 10.43 -56.25
C SER A 26 18.03 10.93 -56.20
N SER A 27 17.33 10.64 -55.14
CA SER A 27 16.34 11.52 -54.55
C SER A 27 16.22 11.15 -53.08
N SER A 28 16.71 12.06 -52.26
CA SER A 28 16.47 12.11 -50.81
C SER A 28 14.98 12.39 -50.59
N ASP A 29 14.24 11.36 -50.31
CA ASP A 29 12.97 11.50 -49.62
C ASP A 29 13.17 10.82 -48.24
N GLY A 30 13.17 11.62 -47.19
CA GLY A 30 13.14 11.14 -45.83
C GLY A 30 11.76 10.52 -45.57
N GLY A 31 11.66 9.22 -45.84
CA GLY A 31 10.58 8.42 -45.27
C GLY A 31 10.88 8.25 -43.79
N SER A 32 10.10 8.90 -42.97
CA SER A 32 9.93 8.46 -41.60
C SER A 32 9.56 6.98 -41.64
N GLU A 33 10.38 6.12 -41.09
CA GLU A 33 9.94 4.79 -40.68
C GLU A 33 8.73 5.03 -39.78
N GLU A 34 7.54 4.61 -40.17
CA GLU A 34 6.40 4.45 -39.28
C GLU A 34 6.81 3.35 -38.29
N GLY A 35 7.44 3.78 -37.19
CA GLY A 35 7.63 2.96 -35.99
C GLY A 35 6.23 2.59 -35.48
N GLY A 36 6.05 1.35 -35.03
CA GLY A 36 4.85 0.96 -34.28
C GLY A 36 4.68 1.84 -33.01
N PRO A 37 3.59 1.68 -32.27
CA PRO A 37 3.38 2.42 -31.04
C PRO A 37 4.52 2.20 -30.05
N THR A 38 4.81 3.21 -29.26
CA THR A 38 5.72 3.10 -28.09
C THR A 38 5.11 2.16 -27.07
N VAL A 39 5.85 1.13 -26.64
CA VAL A 39 5.36 0.15 -25.70
C VAL A 39 5.79 0.53 -24.29
N ILE A 40 4.84 0.70 -23.37
CA ILE A 40 5.06 0.94 -21.93
C ILE A 40 4.68 -0.31 -21.15
N ARG A 41 5.62 -0.87 -20.40
CA ARG A 41 5.39 -1.97 -19.47
C ARG A 41 4.98 -1.41 -18.11
N TYR A 42 3.72 -1.67 -17.74
CA TYR A 42 3.12 -1.21 -16.50
C TYR A 42 2.91 -2.38 -15.53
N PHE A 43 3.64 -2.36 -14.40
CA PHE A 43 3.65 -3.45 -13.41
C PHE A 43 3.08 -3.00 -12.08
N VAL A 44 1.98 -3.63 -11.62
CA VAL A 44 1.23 -3.20 -10.43
C VAL A 44 0.76 -4.35 -9.56
N GLY A 45 0.27 -4.03 -8.37
CA GLY A 45 -0.56 -4.94 -7.58
C GLY A 45 -1.86 -5.27 -8.30
N ILE A 46 -2.45 -6.43 -7.99
CA ILE A 46 -3.81 -6.75 -8.42
C ILE A 46 -4.79 -5.95 -7.57
N GLU A 47 -5.88 -5.50 -8.18
CA GLU A 47 -6.92 -4.74 -7.50
C GLU A 47 -7.69 -5.62 -6.49
N GLU A 48 -8.26 -4.98 -5.46
CA GLU A 48 -8.94 -5.65 -4.34
C GLU A 48 -10.15 -6.48 -4.78
N THR A 49 -10.85 -6.08 -5.84
CA THR A 49 -11.99 -6.82 -6.38
C THR A 49 -11.83 -7.16 -7.85
N PRO A 50 -12.48 -8.25 -8.34
CA PRO A 50 -12.47 -8.57 -9.78
C PRO A 50 -13.07 -7.47 -10.65
N GLU A 51 -14.00 -6.70 -10.13
CA GLU A 51 -14.64 -5.56 -10.78
C GLU A 51 -13.65 -4.42 -10.98
N LEU A 52 -12.90 -4.05 -9.95
CA LEU A 52 -11.85 -3.04 -10.01
C LEU A 52 -10.70 -3.48 -10.93
N GLU A 53 -10.32 -4.77 -10.90
CA GLU A 53 -9.31 -5.30 -11.82
C GLU A 53 -9.78 -5.25 -13.30
N ALA A 54 -11.07 -5.43 -13.56
CA ALA A 54 -11.63 -5.25 -14.90
C ALA A 54 -11.67 -3.78 -15.31
N GLU A 55 -11.99 -2.90 -14.37
CA GLU A 55 -11.99 -1.45 -14.59
C GLU A 55 -10.58 -0.92 -14.85
N ALA A 56 -9.58 -1.35 -14.09
CA ALA A 56 -8.18 -0.98 -14.32
C ALA A 56 -7.70 -1.32 -15.75
N LYS A 57 -8.21 -2.40 -16.34
CA LYS A 57 -7.94 -2.73 -17.76
C LYS A 57 -8.64 -1.76 -18.70
N THR A 58 -9.89 -1.41 -18.41
CA THR A 58 -10.66 -0.44 -19.22
C THR A 58 -9.99 0.93 -19.20
N ILE A 59 -9.45 1.36 -18.05
CA ILE A 59 -8.70 2.61 -17.90
C ILE A 59 -7.49 2.65 -18.86
N ILE A 60 -6.78 1.53 -18.99
CA ILE A 60 -5.65 1.45 -19.93
C ILE A 60 -6.14 1.52 -21.38
N GLU A 61 -7.24 0.82 -21.72
CA GLU A 61 -7.83 0.90 -23.08
C GLU A 61 -8.27 2.33 -23.42
N ASP A 62 -8.82 3.08 -22.47
CA ASP A 62 -9.22 4.49 -22.64
C ASP A 62 -7.99 5.41 -22.81
N PHE A 63 -6.93 5.19 -22.03
CA PHE A 63 -5.66 5.89 -22.20
C PHE A 63 -5.07 5.66 -23.61
N GLU A 64 -5.04 4.42 -24.09
CA GLU A 64 -4.54 4.06 -25.43
C GLU A 64 -5.41 4.67 -26.55
N ALA A 65 -6.72 4.75 -26.34
CA ALA A 65 -7.63 5.39 -27.29
C ALA A 65 -7.35 6.89 -27.43
N GLU A 66 -6.97 7.57 -26.35
CA GLU A 66 -6.53 8.98 -26.36
C GLU A 66 -5.09 9.16 -26.85
N ASN A 67 -4.24 8.13 -26.71
CA ASN A 67 -2.82 8.13 -27.05
C ASN A 67 -2.48 6.99 -28.02
N PRO A 68 -2.96 7.01 -29.27
CA PRO A 68 -2.84 5.87 -30.21
C PRO A 68 -1.39 5.55 -30.64
N ASP A 69 -0.44 6.36 -30.24
CA ASP A 69 1.00 6.18 -30.40
C ASP A 69 1.65 5.44 -29.21
N ILE A 70 0.88 5.11 -28.15
CA ILE A 70 1.35 4.38 -26.98
C ILE A 70 0.53 3.08 -26.84
N ASP A 71 1.20 1.98 -26.50
CA ASP A 71 0.62 0.67 -26.19
C ASP A 71 1.08 0.27 -24.77
N VAL A 72 0.17 -0.10 -23.86
CA VAL A 72 0.47 -0.36 -22.45
C VAL A 72 0.34 -1.85 -22.13
N GLU A 73 1.47 -2.51 -21.94
CA GLU A 73 1.52 -3.88 -21.46
C GLU A 73 1.36 -3.91 -19.91
N ARG A 74 0.10 -3.94 -19.41
CA ARG A 74 -0.19 -4.03 -17.98
C ARG A 74 -0.03 -5.47 -17.48
N GLU A 75 0.79 -5.65 -16.45
CA GLU A 75 0.94 -6.90 -15.68
C GLU A 75 0.56 -6.62 -14.21
N SER A 76 -0.32 -7.45 -13.63
CA SER A 76 -0.71 -7.36 -12.21
C SER A 76 -0.47 -8.67 -11.49
N ILE A 77 0.04 -8.59 -10.25
CA ILE A 77 0.26 -9.73 -9.34
C ILE A 77 -0.12 -9.31 -7.91
N SER A 78 -0.15 -10.26 -6.97
CA SER A 78 -0.36 -9.88 -5.57
C SER A 78 0.70 -8.87 -5.07
N ALA A 79 0.32 -7.98 -4.17
CA ALA A 79 1.25 -7.00 -3.59
C ALA A 79 2.44 -7.68 -2.91
N GLU A 80 2.23 -8.83 -2.24
CA GLU A 80 3.27 -9.60 -1.58
C GLU A 80 4.26 -10.21 -2.57
N ASP A 81 3.78 -10.81 -3.66
CA ASP A 81 4.64 -11.32 -4.73
C ASP A 81 5.42 -10.17 -5.38
N GLN A 82 4.77 -9.00 -5.58
CA GLN A 82 5.42 -7.82 -6.12
C GLN A 82 6.58 -7.36 -5.25
N ARG A 83 6.41 -7.26 -3.93
CA ARG A 83 7.48 -6.95 -2.98
C ARG A 83 8.69 -7.88 -3.13
N THR A 84 8.43 -9.16 -3.37
CA THR A 84 9.46 -10.18 -3.53
C THR A 84 10.22 -10.07 -4.86
N VAL A 85 9.55 -9.73 -5.97
CA VAL A 85 10.16 -9.83 -7.30
C VAL A 85 10.60 -8.49 -7.90
N ILE A 86 10.16 -7.34 -7.39
CA ILE A 86 10.34 -6.03 -8.02
C ILE A 86 11.79 -5.69 -8.35
N GLN A 87 12.72 -5.90 -7.42
CA GLN A 87 14.14 -5.62 -7.66
C GLN A 87 14.73 -6.47 -8.80
N THR A 88 14.27 -7.73 -8.92
CA THR A 88 14.71 -8.63 -9.99
C THR A 88 14.11 -8.21 -11.31
N ARG A 89 12.84 -7.77 -11.31
CA ARG A 89 12.14 -7.27 -12.50
C ARG A 89 12.82 -6.01 -13.04
N LEU A 90 13.14 -5.04 -12.18
CA LEU A 90 13.83 -3.80 -12.58
C LEU A 90 15.24 -4.03 -13.14
N ARG A 91 15.88 -5.15 -12.81
CA ARG A 91 17.20 -5.54 -13.35
C ARG A 91 17.12 -6.56 -14.49
N SER A 92 15.93 -6.89 -14.96
CA SER A 92 15.74 -7.83 -16.06
C SER A 92 16.05 -7.19 -17.42
N PRO A 93 16.21 -7.97 -18.49
CA PRO A 93 16.39 -7.42 -19.85
C PRO A 93 15.17 -6.67 -20.38
N GLN A 94 14.02 -6.83 -19.79
CA GLN A 94 12.77 -6.14 -20.09
C GLN A 94 12.14 -5.68 -18.77
N PRO A 95 12.67 -4.60 -18.18
CA PRO A 95 12.12 -4.07 -16.95
C PRO A 95 10.74 -3.43 -17.19
N PRO A 96 9.90 -3.29 -16.17
CA PRO A 96 8.76 -2.38 -16.25
C PRO A 96 9.27 -0.94 -16.45
N ASP A 97 8.53 -0.12 -17.18
CA ASP A 97 8.78 1.31 -17.35
C ASP A 97 8.12 2.10 -16.23
N VAL A 98 6.88 1.75 -15.90
CA VAL A 98 6.09 2.30 -14.78
C VAL A 98 5.69 1.16 -13.86
N PHE A 99 5.72 1.40 -12.56
CA PHE A 99 5.25 0.41 -11.59
C PHE A 99 4.65 1.07 -10.35
N GLY A 100 3.61 0.42 -9.80
CA GLY A 100 3.08 0.73 -8.47
C GLY A 100 3.92 0.01 -7.42
N PHE A 101 4.21 0.66 -6.29
CA PHE A 101 4.93 0.02 -5.19
C PHE A 101 4.71 0.77 -3.87
N ASP A 102 4.97 0.08 -2.75
CA ASP A 102 4.91 0.70 -1.42
C ASP A 102 5.96 1.81 -1.28
N THR A 103 5.57 2.89 -0.60
CA THR A 103 6.46 4.02 -0.30
C THR A 103 7.38 3.71 0.89
N GLY A 104 8.24 4.65 1.22
CA GLY A 104 9.07 4.59 2.43
C GLY A 104 10.43 3.89 2.27
N PRO A 105 11.29 4.01 3.32
CA PRO A 105 12.69 3.60 3.26
C PRO A 105 12.87 2.08 3.19
N GLY A 106 11.90 1.31 3.71
CA GLY A 106 11.90 -0.16 3.69
C GLY A 106 11.49 -0.76 2.35
N PHE A 107 10.84 0.00 1.49
CA PHE A 107 10.28 -0.43 0.21
C PHE A 107 10.91 0.34 -0.96
N ALA A 108 10.26 1.38 -1.46
CA ALA A 108 10.81 2.16 -2.58
C ALA A 108 12.16 2.83 -2.25
N GLY A 109 12.42 3.16 -0.99
CA GLY A 109 13.72 3.65 -0.55
C GLY A 109 14.86 2.66 -0.77
N VAL A 110 14.60 1.35 -0.70
CA VAL A 110 15.58 0.31 -1.05
C VAL A 110 15.88 0.32 -2.56
N LEU A 111 14.87 0.58 -3.38
CA LEU A 111 15.02 0.72 -4.83
C LEU A 111 15.79 1.99 -5.18
N ALA A 112 15.49 3.11 -4.51
CA ALA A 112 16.22 4.37 -4.66
C ALA A 112 17.70 4.23 -4.35
N LYS A 113 18.05 3.62 -3.21
CA LYS A 113 19.46 3.32 -2.84
C LYS A 113 20.17 2.39 -3.81
N ALA A 114 19.45 1.66 -4.62
CA ALA A 114 19.98 0.77 -5.66
C ALA A 114 20.02 1.43 -7.05
N ASP A 115 19.78 2.74 -7.14
CA ASP A 115 19.72 3.54 -8.37
C ASP A 115 18.69 2.99 -9.39
N LEU A 116 17.54 2.48 -8.92
CA LEU A 116 16.53 1.86 -9.76
C LEU A 116 15.31 2.77 -10.07
N LEU A 117 15.27 3.97 -9.50
CA LEU A 117 14.18 4.93 -9.67
C LEU A 117 14.60 6.12 -10.52
N TYR A 118 13.71 6.55 -11.41
CA TYR A 118 13.87 7.75 -12.21
C TYR A 118 13.52 8.99 -11.38
N PRO A 119 14.32 10.09 -11.43
CA PRO A 119 14.03 11.32 -10.70
C PRO A 119 12.88 12.10 -11.37
N LEU A 120 11.92 12.60 -10.55
CA LEU A 120 10.69 13.22 -11.04
C LEU A 120 10.59 14.73 -10.80
N GLU A 121 11.62 15.40 -10.24
CA GLU A 121 11.56 16.84 -9.92
C GLU A 121 11.22 17.72 -11.14
N ASP A 122 11.71 17.36 -12.32
CA ASP A 122 11.44 18.13 -13.53
C ASP A 122 10.03 17.84 -14.08
N ALA A 123 9.55 16.60 -13.97
CA ALA A 123 8.19 16.23 -14.32
C ALA A 123 7.14 16.97 -13.46
N TYR A 124 7.35 17.03 -12.15
CA TYR A 124 6.47 17.80 -11.24
C TYR A 124 6.37 19.28 -11.61
N LYS A 125 7.46 19.89 -12.08
CA LYS A 125 7.47 21.29 -12.54
C LYS A 125 6.82 21.47 -13.90
N GLU A 126 7.04 20.52 -14.82
CA GLU A 126 6.53 20.58 -16.18
C GLU A 126 5.01 20.37 -16.23
N HIS A 127 4.50 19.40 -15.47
CA HIS A 127 3.10 19.04 -15.42
C HIS A 127 2.29 19.81 -14.35
N ASP A 128 2.96 20.59 -13.47
CA ASP A 128 2.34 21.32 -12.34
C ASP A 128 1.46 20.41 -11.44
N TRP A 129 1.95 19.19 -11.14
CA TRP A 129 1.22 18.21 -10.33
C TRP A 129 0.93 18.72 -8.91
N PRO A 130 -0.36 18.81 -8.49
CA PRO A 130 -0.76 19.54 -7.29
C PRO A 130 -0.64 18.75 -5.98
N VAL A 131 0.30 17.82 -5.89
CA VAL A 131 0.48 16.91 -4.76
C VAL A 131 0.87 17.67 -3.50
N TYR A 132 0.30 17.29 -2.35
CA TYR A 132 0.66 17.85 -1.05
C TYR A 132 2.14 17.66 -0.73
N ASP A 133 2.77 18.66 -0.13
CA ASP A 133 4.21 18.59 0.19
C ASP A 133 4.54 17.45 1.17
N TRP A 134 3.69 17.19 2.15
CA TRP A 134 3.84 16.05 3.06
C TRP A 134 3.76 14.70 2.33
N ALA A 135 2.95 14.59 1.30
CA ALA A 135 2.83 13.36 0.50
C ALA A 135 4.05 13.16 -0.42
N LYS A 136 4.58 14.25 -1.02
CA LYS A 136 5.86 14.20 -1.77
C LYS A 136 7.01 13.69 -0.89
N ALA A 137 7.01 14.06 0.40
CA ALA A 137 8.03 13.60 1.33
C ALA A 137 8.08 12.07 1.45
N ARG A 138 6.95 11.37 1.26
CA ARG A 138 6.85 9.91 1.31
C ARG A 138 7.53 9.19 0.15
N VAL A 139 7.72 9.88 -0.97
CA VAL A 139 8.36 9.37 -2.20
C VAL A 139 9.66 10.10 -2.54
N THR A 140 10.21 10.83 -1.56
CA THR A 140 11.50 11.52 -1.65
C THR A 140 12.54 10.74 -0.86
N TYR A 141 13.61 10.30 -1.52
CA TYR A 141 14.69 9.51 -0.93
C TYR A 141 16.02 10.19 -1.17
N ASP A 142 16.83 10.40 -0.11
CA ASP A 142 18.11 11.10 -0.16
C ASP A 142 18.02 12.48 -0.88
N GLY A 143 16.88 13.18 -0.70
CA GLY A 143 16.59 14.47 -1.30
C GLY A 143 16.19 14.44 -2.78
N VAL A 144 15.97 13.24 -3.37
CA VAL A 144 15.51 13.06 -4.75
C VAL A 144 14.03 12.64 -4.73
N LEU A 145 13.17 13.45 -5.37
CA LEU A 145 11.77 13.15 -5.57
C LEU A 145 11.63 12.06 -6.66
N SER A 146 11.30 10.82 -6.26
CA SER A 146 11.44 9.63 -7.09
C SER A 146 10.12 8.94 -7.44
N GLY A 147 8.97 9.47 -6.99
CA GLY A 147 7.66 8.86 -7.25
C GLY A 147 6.53 9.87 -7.24
N VAL A 148 5.34 9.38 -7.62
CA VAL A 148 4.06 10.10 -7.44
C VAL A 148 3.27 9.35 -6.37
N PRO A 149 2.93 10.00 -5.23
CA PRO A 149 2.13 9.37 -4.19
C PRO A 149 0.79 8.90 -4.74
N GLY A 150 0.35 7.75 -4.29
CA GLY A 150 -0.98 7.22 -4.60
C GLY A 150 -2.06 7.81 -3.72
N SER A 151 -2.94 6.94 -3.19
CA SER A 151 -4.02 7.33 -2.30
C SER A 151 -3.53 7.67 -0.90
N VAL A 152 -4.28 8.56 -0.24
CA VAL A 152 -4.22 8.75 1.21
C VAL A 152 -5.03 7.64 1.86
N GLU A 153 -4.49 7.05 2.90
CA GLU A 153 -5.08 5.94 3.64
C GLU A 153 -5.05 6.24 5.14
N GLU A 154 -6.06 5.76 5.84
CA GLU A 154 -6.14 5.80 7.29
C GLU A 154 -6.36 4.38 7.83
N ILE A 155 -5.70 4.04 8.93
CA ILE A 155 -5.91 2.78 9.64
C ILE A 155 -6.74 3.06 10.88
N GLY A 156 -7.91 2.45 10.95
CA GLY A 156 -8.87 2.57 12.04
C GLY A 156 -9.64 1.28 12.24
N VAL A 157 -10.92 1.38 12.58
CA VAL A 157 -11.77 0.24 12.89
C VAL A 157 -13.09 0.35 12.15
N PHE A 158 -13.32 -0.55 11.19
CA PHE A 158 -14.66 -0.76 10.66
C PHE A 158 -15.52 -1.52 11.66
N TYR A 159 -16.80 -1.19 11.77
CA TYR A 159 -17.68 -1.84 12.73
C TYR A 159 -19.11 -2.02 12.22
N ASN A 160 -19.82 -3.00 12.76
CA ASN A 160 -21.22 -3.24 12.50
C ASN A 160 -22.08 -2.28 13.33
N GLN A 161 -22.58 -1.20 12.71
CA GLN A 161 -23.40 -0.18 13.35
C GLN A 161 -24.71 -0.73 13.89
N ASP A 162 -25.33 -1.68 13.19
CA ASP A 162 -26.60 -2.25 13.59
C ASP A 162 -26.43 -3.10 14.86
N LEU A 163 -25.34 -3.86 14.97
CA LEU A 163 -24.98 -4.62 16.15
C LEU A 163 -24.68 -3.70 17.36
N PHE A 164 -23.90 -2.62 17.14
CA PHE A 164 -23.60 -1.65 18.19
C PHE A 164 -24.88 -1.01 18.73
N SER A 165 -25.77 -0.59 17.83
CA SER A 165 -27.08 -0.02 18.18
C SER A 165 -27.95 -1.03 18.94
N GLU A 166 -27.98 -2.32 18.55
CA GLU A 166 -28.72 -3.39 19.22
C GLU A 166 -28.21 -3.64 20.63
N LEU A 167 -26.90 -3.59 20.83
CA LEU A 167 -26.25 -3.73 22.13
C LEU A 167 -26.28 -2.45 22.98
N GLY A 168 -26.70 -1.32 22.39
CA GLY A 168 -26.83 -0.02 23.05
C GLY A 168 -25.51 0.74 23.20
N PHE A 169 -24.58 0.52 22.28
CA PHE A 169 -23.30 1.21 22.22
C PHE A 169 -23.26 2.26 21.10
N GLU A 170 -22.45 3.29 21.32
CA GLU A 170 -21.97 4.24 20.33
C GLU A 170 -20.48 3.96 20.03
N GLU A 171 -19.87 4.74 19.14
CA GLU A 171 -18.42 4.64 18.86
C GLU A 171 -17.60 4.92 20.11
N PRO A 172 -16.65 4.03 20.47
CA PRO A 172 -15.87 4.19 21.69
C PRO A 172 -14.87 5.34 21.57
N GLN A 173 -14.77 6.13 22.64
CA GLN A 173 -13.82 7.24 22.73
C GLN A 173 -12.62 6.87 23.62
N THR A 174 -12.73 5.80 24.37
CA THR A 174 -11.69 5.30 25.28
C THR A 174 -11.50 3.80 25.13
N ILE A 175 -10.32 3.31 25.53
CA ILE A 175 -10.02 1.88 25.52
C ILE A 175 -10.94 1.08 26.44
N GLU A 176 -11.41 1.67 27.56
CA GLU A 176 -12.34 1.04 28.48
C GLU A 176 -13.72 0.85 27.84
N GLU A 177 -14.17 1.81 27.03
CA GLU A 177 -15.44 1.68 26.27
C GLU A 177 -15.31 0.60 25.21
N LEU A 178 -14.19 0.56 24.49
CA LEU A 178 -13.90 -0.49 23.51
C LEU A 178 -13.86 -1.89 24.13
N ASP A 179 -13.24 -2.02 25.32
CA ASP A 179 -13.20 -3.27 26.09
C ASP A 179 -14.62 -3.73 26.51
N GLN A 180 -15.49 -2.81 26.94
CA GLN A 180 -16.88 -3.12 27.25
C GLN A 180 -17.66 -3.61 26.04
N ILE A 181 -17.47 -2.98 24.88
CA ILE A 181 -18.07 -3.40 23.61
C ILE A 181 -17.57 -4.79 23.24
N ALA A 182 -16.26 -5.02 23.26
CA ALA A 182 -15.66 -6.30 22.92
C ALA A 182 -16.16 -7.44 23.81
N GLN A 183 -16.31 -7.20 25.12
CA GLN A 183 -16.87 -8.16 26.06
C GLN A 183 -18.36 -8.45 25.79
N ALA A 184 -19.16 -7.43 25.44
CA ALA A 184 -20.56 -7.60 25.11
C ALA A 184 -20.72 -8.44 23.82
N VAL A 185 -19.95 -8.11 22.78
CA VAL A 185 -19.90 -8.87 21.50
C VAL A 185 -19.54 -10.34 21.76
N LYS A 186 -18.55 -10.60 22.56
CA LYS A 186 -18.13 -11.96 22.94
C LYS A 186 -19.23 -12.72 23.69
N THR A 187 -20.02 -12.02 24.51
CA THR A 187 -21.15 -12.61 25.25
C THR A 187 -22.26 -13.06 24.30
N GLU A 188 -22.45 -12.40 23.16
CA GLU A 188 -23.35 -12.82 22.10
C GLU A 188 -22.81 -14.00 21.25
N GLY A 189 -21.57 -14.45 21.54
CA GLY A 189 -20.93 -15.55 20.84
C GLY A 189 -20.31 -15.15 19.49
N LEU A 190 -20.10 -13.84 19.29
CA LEU A 190 -19.42 -13.27 18.13
C LEU A 190 -17.95 -13.01 18.43
N ILE A 191 -17.16 -12.82 17.41
CA ILE A 191 -15.75 -12.42 17.50
C ILE A 191 -15.71 -10.89 17.62
N PRO A 192 -15.05 -10.32 18.63
CA PRO A 192 -14.90 -8.87 18.73
C PRO A 192 -14.20 -8.25 17.53
N PHE A 193 -13.01 -8.72 17.16
CA PHE A 193 -12.22 -8.18 16.08
C PHE A 193 -11.89 -9.24 15.03
N ALA A 194 -12.22 -8.99 13.78
CA ALA A 194 -11.72 -9.72 12.63
C ALA A 194 -10.24 -9.40 12.45
N PHE A 195 -9.38 -10.36 12.75
CA PHE A 195 -7.94 -10.18 12.61
C PHE A 195 -7.27 -11.48 12.21
N GLY A 196 -6.38 -11.42 11.23
CA GLY A 196 -5.53 -12.51 10.77
C GLY A 196 -4.17 -11.96 10.38
N ASP A 197 -3.10 -12.69 10.69
CA ASP A 197 -1.72 -12.25 10.52
C ASP A 197 -0.83 -13.27 9.79
N GLN A 198 -1.41 -14.09 8.91
CA GLN A 198 -0.61 -15.04 8.14
C GLN A 198 0.42 -14.31 7.26
N GLU A 199 0.04 -13.18 6.67
CA GLU A 199 0.87 -12.33 5.83
C GLU A 199 1.82 -11.42 6.62
N GLN A 200 1.73 -11.37 7.94
CA GLN A 200 2.58 -10.62 8.89
C GLN A 200 2.37 -9.09 8.89
N TRP A 201 2.02 -8.48 7.77
CA TRP A 201 1.83 -7.03 7.68
C TRP A 201 0.62 -6.51 8.49
N PRO A 202 -0.49 -7.27 8.68
CA PRO A 202 -1.62 -6.76 9.47
C PRO A 202 -1.23 -6.44 10.93
N ALA A 203 -0.32 -7.23 11.52
CA ALA A 203 0.23 -6.91 12.84
C ALA A 203 1.04 -5.61 12.86
N GLY A 204 1.71 -5.25 11.76
CA GLY A 204 2.37 -3.96 11.61
C GLY A 204 1.39 -2.79 11.69
N HIS A 205 0.21 -2.95 11.13
CA HIS A 205 -0.86 -1.95 11.21
C HIS A 205 -1.45 -1.83 12.63
N LEU A 206 -1.67 -2.96 13.32
CA LEU A 206 -2.04 -2.92 14.73
C LEU A 206 -0.98 -2.24 15.59
N PHE A 207 0.30 -2.46 15.29
CA PHE A 207 1.37 -1.76 15.99
C PHE A 207 1.39 -0.26 15.66
N SER A 208 1.09 0.13 14.43
CA SER A 208 0.93 1.54 14.06
C SER A 208 -0.19 2.21 14.87
N ILE A 209 -1.33 1.54 15.04
CA ILE A 209 -2.41 1.99 15.93
C ILE A 209 -1.89 2.13 17.37
N ALA A 210 -1.28 1.08 17.93
CA ALA A 210 -0.80 1.08 19.31
C ALA A 210 0.21 2.21 19.56
N ALA A 211 1.25 2.29 18.73
CA ALA A 211 2.31 3.29 18.89
C ALA A 211 1.81 4.72 18.68
N SER A 212 0.92 4.94 17.70
CA SER A 212 0.31 6.25 17.47
C SER A 212 -0.48 6.74 18.67
N ASN A 213 -1.26 5.85 19.30
CA ASN A 213 -2.13 6.21 20.40
C ASN A 213 -1.43 6.31 21.78
N VAL A 214 -0.22 5.73 21.94
CA VAL A 214 0.56 5.89 23.18
C VAL A 214 1.65 6.97 23.06
N LEU A 215 2.11 7.30 21.87
CA LEU A 215 3.15 8.31 21.66
C LEU A 215 2.58 9.64 21.17
N GLY A 216 1.44 9.62 20.51
CA GLY A 216 0.92 10.76 19.77
C GLY A 216 1.82 11.17 18.58
N PRO A 217 1.41 12.15 17.77
CA PRO A 217 2.18 12.58 16.59
C PRO A 217 3.59 13.08 16.94
N GLU A 218 3.73 13.87 18.03
CA GLU A 218 5.04 14.40 18.46
C GLU A 218 5.98 13.28 18.95
N GLY A 219 5.45 12.32 19.71
CA GLY A 219 6.24 11.19 20.21
C GLY A 219 6.68 10.24 19.09
N LEU A 220 5.83 10.00 18.10
CA LEU A 220 6.16 9.22 16.91
C LEU A 220 7.23 9.93 16.07
N ASP A 221 7.11 11.24 15.88
CA ASP A 221 8.13 12.06 15.21
C ASP A 221 9.49 11.90 15.92
N GLN A 222 9.49 11.95 17.25
CA GLN A 222 10.72 11.73 18.02
C GLN A 222 11.23 10.28 17.94
N ALA A 223 10.36 9.28 17.78
CA ALA A 223 10.78 7.89 17.61
C ALA A 223 11.36 7.62 16.21
N LEU A 224 10.80 8.25 15.17
CA LEU A 224 11.22 8.09 13.79
C LEU A 224 12.42 8.97 13.40
N TYR A 225 12.48 10.20 13.91
CA TYR A 225 13.49 11.18 13.46
C TYR A 225 14.39 11.70 14.59
N GLY A 226 13.98 11.54 15.85
CA GLY A 226 14.67 12.05 17.02
C GLY A 226 15.41 10.98 17.83
N ASP A 227 15.33 11.12 19.15
CA ASP A 227 16.01 10.26 20.13
C ASP A 227 15.07 9.47 21.04
N ALA A 228 13.72 9.52 20.81
CA ALA A 228 12.79 8.66 21.53
C ALA A 228 13.04 7.19 21.20
N LYS A 229 12.57 6.31 22.08
CA LYS A 229 12.91 4.90 21.99
C LYS A 229 11.67 4.06 21.73
N TRP A 230 11.80 3.09 20.86
CA TRP A 230 10.79 2.07 20.58
C TRP A 230 10.54 1.07 21.72
N ASN A 231 11.36 1.08 22.76
CA ASN A 231 11.19 0.29 23.97
C ASN A 231 10.87 1.15 25.22
N SER A 232 10.24 2.30 25.02
CA SER A 232 9.72 3.09 26.13
C SER A 232 8.58 2.34 26.83
N PRO A 233 8.30 2.62 28.12
CA PRO A 233 7.21 1.96 28.83
C PRO A 233 5.85 2.08 28.13
N GLU A 234 5.58 3.22 27.50
CA GLU A 234 4.33 3.51 26.80
C GLU A 234 4.18 2.60 25.56
N VAL A 235 5.25 2.44 24.76
CA VAL A 235 5.25 1.54 23.61
C VAL A 235 5.07 0.08 24.03
N VAL A 236 5.72 -0.33 25.13
CA VAL A 236 5.54 -1.68 25.69
C VAL A 236 4.09 -1.90 26.12
N GLU A 237 3.45 -0.92 26.77
CA GLU A 237 2.04 -0.97 27.16
C GLU A 237 1.11 -1.10 25.95
N GLY A 238 1.33 -0.34 24.88
CA GLY A 238 0.56 -0.45 23.64
C GLY A 238 0.71 -1.83 22.97
N ILE A 239 1.93 -2.38 22.94
CA ILE A 239 2.17 -3.74 22.44
C ILE A 239 1.46 -4.78 23.33
N ASP A 240 1.56 -4.66 24.65
CA ASP A 240 0.96 -5.62 25.57
C ASP A 240 -0.56 -5.64 25.44
N LEU A 241 -1.20 -4.46 25.35
CA LEU A 241 -2.63 -4.33 25.14
C LEU A 241 -3.10 -5.04 23.88
N MET A 242 -2.50 -4.70 22.72
CA MET A 242 -2.99 -5.15 21.41
C MET A 242 -2.59 -6.60 21.07
N PHE A 243 -1.44 -7.06 21.54
CA PHE A 243 -0.87 -8.34 21.10
C PHE A 243 -0.86 -9.42 22.21
N SER A 244 -1.01 -9.04 23.49
CA SER A 244 -1.09 -10.00 24.61
C SER A 244 -2.48 -9.99 25.22
N GLU A 245 -2.95 -8.87 25.77
CA GLU A 245 -4.21 -8.82 26.51
C GLU A 245 -5.42 -9.14 25.62
N PHE A 246 -5.50 -8.61 24.38
CA PHE A 246 -6.61 -8.89 23.47
C PHE A 246 -6.65 -10.37 23.07
N VAL A 247 -5.49 -11.02 22.91
CA VAL A 247 -5.39 -12.45 22.71
C VAL A 247 -5.87 -13.22 23.94
N GLU A 248 -5.39 -12.87 25.14
CA GLU A 248 -5.79 -13.50 26.41
C GLU A 248 -7.29 -13.35 26.70
N LYS A 249 -7.85 -12.19 26.40
CA LYS A 249 -9.29 -11.91 26.49
C LYS A 249 -10.10 -12.65 25.42
N GLY A 250 -9.45 -13.22 24.39
CA GLY A 250 -10.10 -13.90 23.27
C GLY A 250 -10.92 -12.94 22.40
N TYR A 251 -10.38 -11.78 22.10
CA TYR A 251 -11.00 -10.76 21.26
C TYR A 251 -10.72 -10.99 19.76
N TYR A 252 -9.65 -11.70 19.45
CA TYR A 252 -9.32 -12.16 18.10
C TYR A 252 -9.80 -13.59 17.84
N PRO A 253 -9.87 -14.04 16.58
CA PRO A 253 -10.05 -15.45 16.25
C PRO A 253 -8.94 -16.32 16.87
N GLU A 254 -9.21 -17.61 17.08
CA GLU A 254 -8.17 -18.58 17.45
C GLU A 254 -7.16 -18.73 16.31
N ASP A 255 -5.88 -18.93 16.64
CA ASP A 255 -4.79 -19.17 15.68
C ASP A 255 -4.61 -18.06 14.62
N VAL A 256 -4.66 -16.78 15.02
CA VAL A 256 -4.55 -15.60 14.15
C VAL A 256 -3.41 -15.66 13.13
N ASN A 257 -2.26 -16.24 13.52
CA ASN A 257 -1.09 -16.39 12.64
C ASN A 257 -1.30 -17.40 11.48
N ALA A 258 -2.41 -18.16 11.50
CA ALA A 258 -2.77 -19.10 10.44
C ALA A 258 -3.95 -18.59 9.58
N ILE A 259 -4.52 -17.46 9.96
CA ILE A 259 -5.66 -16.85 9.25
C ILE A 259 -5.12 -15.78 8.30
N THR A 260 -5.53 -15.84 7.03
CA THR A 260 -5.19 -14.83 6.04
C THR A 260 -5.94 -13.52 6.33
N TYR A 261 -5.41 -12.42 5.84
CA TYR A 261 -6.10 -11.13 5.88
C TYR A 261 -7.50 -11.21 5.25
N GLU A 262 -7.59 -11.84 4.08
CA GLU A 262 -8.86 -12.05 3.38
C GLU A 262 -9.85 -12.90 4.19
N ASP A 263 -9.40 -14.02 4.78
CA ASP A 263 -10.25 -14.87 5.61
C ASP A 263 -10.76 -14.13 6.85
N ALA A 264 -9.93 -13.27 7.45
CA ALA A 264 -10.33 -12.43 8.58
C ALA A 264 -11.39 -11.42 8.17
N ASN A 265 -11.20 -10.70 7.07
CA ASN A 265 -12.19 -9.75 6.54
C ASN A 265 -13.52 -10.44 6.22
N ASN A 266 -13.49 -11.64 5.68
CA ASN A 266 -14.68 -12.45 5.44
C ASN A 266 -15.47 -12.80 6.72
N LEU A 267 -14.82 -12.86 7.89
CA LEU A 267 -15.55 -12.98 9.17
C LEU A 267 -16.35 -11.71 9.48
N PHE A 268 -15.80 -10.55 9.20
CA PHE A 268 -16.51 -9.28 9.35
C PHE A 268 -17.66 -9.14 8.35
N TYR A 269 -17.42 -9.38 7.07
CA TYR A 269 -18.46 -9.29 6.02
C TYR A 269 -19.64 -10.21 6.28
N ALA A 270 -19.41 -11.38 6.86
CA ALA A 270 -20.44 -12.33 7.24
C ALA A 270 -21.13 -12.01 8.57
N GLY A 271 -20.81 -10.90 9.24
CA GLY A 271 -21.31 -10.53 10.56
C GLY A 271 -20.92 -11.48 11.68
N LYS A 272 -19.86 -12.30 11.49
CA LYS A 272 -19.32 -13.20 12.53
C LYS A 272 -18.32 -12.49 13.45
N ALA A 273 -17.72 -11.44 12.97
CA ALA A 273 -16.96 -10.49 13.77
C ALA A 273 -17.64 -9.12 13.77
N ALA A 274 -17.57 -8.41 14.89
CA ALA A 274 -18.24 -7.13 15.07
C ALA A 274 -17.43 -5.95 14.53
N MET A 275 -16.12 -6.05 14.54
CA MET A 275 -15.17 -5.01 14.18
C MET A 275 -14.06 -5.57 13.30
N ALA A 276 -13.46 -4.72 12.46
CA ALA A 276 -12.28 -5.05 11.64
C ALA A 276 -11.25 -3.90 11.74
N PRO A 277 -10.15 -4.08 12.48
CA PRO A 277 -9.07 -3.10 12.56
C PRO A 277 -8.20 -3.18 11.30
N THR A 278 -8.40 -2.26 10.37
CA THR A 278 -7.69 -2.22 9.08
C THR A 278 -7.81 -0.84 8.45
N GLY A 279 -7.30 -0.68 7.22
CA GLY A 279 -7.25 0.60 6.55
C GLY A 279 -8.40 0.86 5.58
N THR A 280 -8.53 2.13 5.22
CA THR A 280 -9.60 2.66 4.36
C THR A 280 -9.59 2.11 2.94
N TRP A 281 -8.51 1.48 2.49
CA TRP A 281 -8.48 0.72 1.22
C TRP A 281 -9.52 -0.39 1.14
N LEU A 282 -10.07 -0.83 2.30
CA LEU A 282 -11.09 -1.88 2.34
C LEU A 282 -12.51 -1.36 2.05
N VAL A 283 -12.73 -0.05 1.95
CA VAL A 283 -14.05 0.55 1.72
C VAL A 283 -14.74 0.01 0.46
N PRO A 284 -14.07 -0.09 -0.71
CA PRO A 284 -14.71 -0.60 -1.93
C PRO A 284 -15.22 -2.04 -1.77
N GLU A 285 -14.46 -2.89 -1.10
CA GLU A 285 -14.84 -4.28 -0.87
C GLU A 285 -15.99 -4.38 0.13
N ILE A 286 -15.97 -3.59 1.20
CA ILE A 286 -17.08 -3.50 2.16
C ILE A 286 -18.36 -3.04 1.46
N ASP A 287 -18.32 -1.96 0.69
CA ASP A 287 -19.49 -1.42 -0.01
C ASP A 287 -20.07 -2.41 -1.02
N SER A 288 -19.23 -3.21 -1.67
CA SER A 288 -19.68 -4.22 -2.63
C SER A 288 -20.21 -5.50 -1.97
N THR A 289 -19.66 -5.87 -0.81
CA THR A 289 -19.88 -7.21 -0.21
C THR A 289 -20.88 -7.18 0.95
N VAL A 290 -20.85 -6.16 1.81
CA VAL A 290 -21.70 -6.10 3.00
C VAL A 290 -23.06 -5.50 2.68
N GLN A 291 -24.10 -6.37 2.66
CA GLN A 291 -25.48 -5.97 2.33
C GLN A 291 -26.46 -6.15 3.50
N ASP A 292 -26.06 -6.91 4.52
CA ASP A 292 -26.97 -7.34 5.60
C ASP A 292 -26.99 -6.38 6.82
N PHE A 293 -26.00 -5.49 6.92
CA PHE A 293 -25.89 -4.51 8.02
C PHE A 293 -25.17 -3.24 7.55
N LYS A 294 -25.32 -2.17 8.32
CA LYS A 294 -24.61 -0.92 8.07
C LYS A 294 -23.20 -0.98 8.67
N VAL A 295 -22.23 -0.52 7.90
CA VAL A 295 -20.86 -0.38 8.36
C VAL A 295 -20.57 1.08 8.68
N GLY A 296 -19.89 1.31 9.80
CA GLY A 296 -19.26 2.56 10.17
C GLY A 296 -17.75 2.40 10.28
N PHE A 297 -17.06 3.50 10.44
CA PHE A 297 -15.62 3.56 10.63
C PHE A 297 -15.33 4.55 11.76
N PHE A 298 -14.40 4.23 12.64
CA PHE A 298 -13.92 5.15 13.67
C PHE A 298 -12.41 4.98 13.86
N PRO A 299 -11.67 6.09 14.18
CA PRO A 299 -10.28 6.01 14.60
C PRO A 299 -10.18 5.19 15.88
N PHE A 300 -9.15 4.38 16.02
CA PHE A 300 -8.97 3.59 17.26
C PHE A 300 -8.92 4.53 18.48
N PRO A 301 -9.67 4.23 19.55
CA PRO A 301 -9.78 5.13 20.69
C PRO A 301 -8.46 5.31 21.42
N ALA A 302 -8.31 6.43 22.12
CA ALA A 302 -7.12 6.73 22.89
C ALA A 302 -6.82 5.63 23.93
N ILE A 303 -5.56 5.19 23.97
CA ILE A 303 -5.07 4.21 24.94
C ILE A 303 -4.74 4.92 26.27
N ASP A 304 -4.30 6.16 26.17
CA ASP A 304 -3.97 7.00 27.32
C ASP A 304 -4.43 8.47 27.11
N ASP A 305 -3.84 9.40 27.88
CA ASP A 305 -4.19 10.83 27.81
C ASP A 305 -3.58 11.58 26.59
N THR A 306 -2.86 10.91 25.69
CA THR A 306 -2.23 11.55 24.52
C THR A 306 -3.22 11.93 23.43
N GLY A 307 -4.43 11.34 23.48
CA GLY A 307 -5.50 11.58 22.51
C GLY A 307 -5.48 10.58 21.35
N ILE A 308 -6.39 10.78 20.42
CA ILE A 308 -6.53 9.92 19.24
C ILE A 308 -5.59 10.41 18.14
N ALA A 309 -4.74 9.53 17.63
CA ALA A 309 -3.82 9.81 16.55
C ALA A 309 -3.88 8.66 15.51
N PRO A 310 -4.86 8.69 14.59
CA PRO A 310 -5.03 7.60 13.62
C PRO A 310 -3.80 7.49 12.71
N PRO A 311 -3.24 6.29 12.53
CA PRO A 311 -2.19 6.09 11.55
C PRO A 311 -2.72 6.40 10.16
N SER A 312 -2.09 7.36 9.50
CA SER A 312 -2.51 7.82 8.19
C SER A 312 -1.30 8.14 7.32
N GLY A 313 -1.47 8.10 6.02
CA GLY A 313 -0.39 8.43 5.12
C GLY A 313 -0.65 7.97 3.70
N VAL A 314 0.42 7.85 2.96
CA VAL A 314 0.44 7.32 1.60
C VAL A 314 1.18 5.99 1.64
N GLY A 315 0.44 4.88 1.54
CA GLY A 315 1.00 3.53 1.57
C GLY A 315 1.73 3.18 0.28
N GLY A 316 1.18 3.54 -0.86
CA GLY A 316 1.70 3.24 -2.19
C GLY A 316 1.95 4.47 -3.05
N GLY A 317 2.56 4.25 -4.22
CA GLY A 317 2.79 5.29 -5.23
C GLY A 317 3.18 4.70 -6.58
N LEU A 318 3.21 5.54 -7.60
CA LEU A 318 3.71 5.21 -8.93
C LEU A 318 5.15 5.68 -9.09
N PHE A 319 5.97 4.80 -9.64
CA PHE A 319 7.39 5.02 -9.87
C PHE A 319 7.73 4.75 -11.34
N VAL A 320 8.75 5.42 -11.83
CA VAL A 320 9.35 5.18 -13.14
C VAL A 320 10.70 4.48 -12.94
N ALA A 321 10.97 3.46 -13.74
CA ALA A 321 12.26 2.76 -13.67
C ALA A 321 13.40 3.65 -14.19
N ALA A 322 14.56 3.61 -13.53
CA ALA A 322 15.71 4.44 -13.90
C ALA A 322 16.20 4.19 -15.35
N ASP A 323 16.10 2.95 -15.79
CA ASP A 323 16.61 2.50 -17.12
C ASP A 323 15.51 2.49 -18.20
N THR A 324 14.34 3.14 -17.97
CA THR A 324 13.31 3.25 -19.02
C THR A 324 13.87 3.97 -20.26
N GLU A 325 13.58 3.43 -21.43
CA GLU A 325 13.92 4.08 -22.71
C GLU A 325 12.81 5.06 -23.16
N GLU A 326 11.64 5.04 -22.48
CA GLU A 326 10.43 5.77 -22.88
C GLU A 326 9.89 6.68 -21.74
N PRO A 327 10.70 7.57 -21.15
CA PRO A 327 10.30 8.36 -19.98
C PRO A 327 9.12 9.32 -20.26
N GLU A 328 9.03 9.90 -21.46
CA GLU A 328 7.94 10.80 -21.83
C GLU A 328 6.59 10.07 -21.88
N ALA A 329 6.55 8.86 -22.44
CA ALA A 329 5.34 8.06 -22.49
C ALA A 329 4.97 7.50 -21.11
N ALA A 330 5.96 7.12 -20.29
CA ALA A 330 5.75 6.73 -18.89
C ALA A 330 5.12 7.85 -18.07
N LEU A 331 5.61 9.09 -18.20
CA LEU A 331 5.07 10.25 -17.49
C LEU A 331 3.65 10.61 -17.97
N LYS A 332 3.34 10.46 -19.27
CA LYS A 332 1.98 10.61 -19.78
C LYS A 332 1.01 9.60 -19.17
N LEU A 333 1.44 8.36 -19.01
CA LEU A 333 0.62 7.33 -18.36
C LEU A 333 0.34 7.71 -16.89
N ILE A 334 1.36 8.14 -16.14
CA ILE A 334 1.21 8.59 -14.75
C ILE A 334 0.27 9.81 -14.66
N ASP A 335 0.45 10.80 -15.54
CA ASP A 335 -0.39 11.99 -15.59
C ASP A 335 -1.87 11.63 -15.79
N TYR A 336 -2.15 10.73 -16.72
CA TYR A 336 -3.50 10.22 -16.96
C TYR A 336 -4.07 9.45 -15.77
N LEU A 337 -3.29 8.54 -15.18
CA LEU A 337 -3.75 7.69 -14.09
C LEU A 337 -4.02 8.46 -12.80
N GLN A 338 -3.21 9.52 -12.50
CA GLN A 338 -3.26 10.20 -11.20
C GLN A 338 -3.89 11.58 -11.24
N PHE A 339 -3.88 12.28 -12.39
CA PHE A 339 -4.24 13.69 -12.44
C PHE A 339 -5.31 14.04 -13.49
N ASN A 340 -5.77 13.07 -14.30
CA ASN A 340 -6.90 13.30 -15.19
C ASN A 340 -8.17 13.56 -14.34
N GLU A 341 -8.79 14.73 -14.51
CA GLU A 341 -9.91 15.19 -13.68
C GLU A 341 -11.09 14.21 -13.67
N GLN A 342 -11.44 13.64 -14.83
CA GLN A 342 -12.52 12.65 -14.92
C GLN A 342 -12.15 11.36 -14.18
N ARG A 343 -10.90 10.90 -14.31
CA ARG A 343 -10.42 9.71 -13.62
C ARG A 343 -10.45 9.88 -12.11
N VAL A 344 -9.94 11.01 -11.60
CA VAL A 344 -9.96 11.32 -10.16
C VAL A 344 -11.37 11.29 -9.60
N GLN A 345 -12.36 11.83 -10.34
CA GLN A 345 -13.76 11.78 -9.92
C GLN A 345 -14.30 10.34 -9.93
N GLU A 346 -14.01 9.56 -10.97
CA GLU A 346 -14.40 8.15 -11.06
C GLU A 346 -13.75 7.30 -9.96
N ASP A 347 -12.49 7.55 -9.63
CA ASP A 347 -11.79 6.86 -8.55
C ASP A 347 -12.40 7.18 -7.17
N LEU A 348 -12.80 8.43 -6.94
CA LEU A 348 -13.52 8.81 -5.73
C LEU A 348 -14.90 8.15 -5.64
N GLU A 349 -15.66 8.11 -6.73
CA GLU A 349 -17.05 7.60 -6.72
C GLU A 349 -17.17 6.08 -6.75
N ARG A 350 -16.16 5.38 -7.27
CA ARG A 350 -16.23 3.93 -7.51
C ARG A 350 -15.21 3.13 -6.71
N ALA A 351 -13.96 3.61 -6.70
CA ALA A 351 -12.87 2.94 -5.99
C ALA A 351 -12.66 3.49 -4.57
N ASN A 352 -13.42 4.53 -4.19
CA ASN A 352 -13.28 5.19 -2.89
C ASN A 352 -11.81 5.56 -2.58
N THR A 353 -11.09 6.02 -3.60
CA THR A 353 -9.67 6.36 -3.51
C THR A 353 -9.50 7.83 -3.19
N ILE A 354 -8.77 8.15 -2.14
CA ILE A 354 -8.52 9.53 -1.71
C ILE A 354 -7.20 10.01 -2.31
N PRO A 355 -7.20 10.97 -3.25
CA PRO A 355 -5.95 11.42 -3.87
C PRO A 355 -5.07 12.19 -2.89
N ALA A 356 -3.76 12.15 -3.11
CA ALA A 356 -2.78 12.89 -2.30
C ALA A 356 -2.71 14.39 -2.67
N PHE A 357 -3.84 14.95 -3.07
CA PHE A 357 -4.02 16.37 -3.38
C PHE A 357 -5.49 16.79 -3.18
N LYS A 358 -5.73 18.09 -3.10
CA LYS A 358 -7.06 18.60 -2.79
C LYS A 358 -8.02 18.45 -3.97
N VAL A 359 -9.17 17.81 -3.72
CA VAL A 359 -10.30 17.68 -4.65
C VAL A 359 -11.57 18.21 -4.00
N ASP A 360 -12.43 18.85 -4.78
CA ASP A 360 -13.78 19.25 -4.34
C ASP A 360 -14.73 18.05 -4.52
N THR A 361 -15.17 17.49 -3.41
CA THR A 361 -16.06 16.31 -3.37
C THR A 361 -17.54 16.67 -3.19
N SER A 362 -17.89 17.96 -3.16
CA SER A 362 -19.24 18.45 -2.82
C SER A 362 -20.34 18.00 -3.79
N GLU A 363 -20.02 17.76 -5.06
CA GLU A 363 -20.96 17.35 -6.10
C GLU A 363 -20.90 15.84 -6.43
N LEU A 364 -20.01 15.07 -5.76
CA LEU A 364 -19.79 13.66 -6.04
C LEU A 364 -20.83 12.76 -5.35
N ASP A 365 -21.21 11.65 -6.01
CA ASP A 365 -22.13 10.62 -5.48
C ASP A 365 -21.34 9.54 -4.70
N LEU A 366 -20.92 9.88 -3.49
CA LEU A 366 -20.12 9.02 -2.63
C LEU A 366 -21.00 8.17 -1.71
N THR A 367 -20.54 6.95 -1.41
CA THR A 367 -21.21 6.09 -0.43
C THR A 367 -21.21 6.72 0.96
N PRO A 368 -22.19 6.40 1.83
CA PRO A 368 -22.21 6.94 3.19
C PRO A 368 -20.97 6.59 4.00
N LEU A 369 -20.42 5.39 3.83
CA LEU A 369 -19.21 4.94 4.51
C LEU A 369 -18.00 5.76 4.04
N PHE A 370 -17.81 5.89 2.72
CA PHE A 370 -16.68 6.65 2.19
C PHE A 370 -16.77 8.13 2.54
N ARG A 371 -17.98 8.71 2.56
CA ARG A 371 -18.17 10.09 3.00
C ARG A 371 -17.79 10.28 4.46
N SER A 372 -18.11 9.33 5.36
CA SER A 372 -17.67 9.43 6.76
C SER A 372 -16.16 9.40 6.90
N VAL A 373 -15.47 8.53 6.14
CA VAL A 373 -13.99 8.50 6.10
C VAL A 373 -13.41 9.84 5.61
N LEU A 374 -14.00 10.44 4.56
CA LEU A 374 -13.53 11.74 4.07
C LEU A 374 -13.77 12.87 5.08
N ASP A 375 -14.88 12.83 5.81
CA ASP A 375 -15.19 13.81 6.84
C ASP A 375 -14.20 13.71 8.01
N ASP A 376 -13.86 12.49 8.44
CA ASP A 376 -12.86 12.22 9.48
C ASP A 376 -11.46 12.72 9.05
N LEU A 377 -11.06 12.43 7.82
CA LEU A 377 -9.79 12.93 7.28
C LEU A 377 -9.77 14.46 7.10
N ALA A 378 -10.92 15.07 6.79
CA ALA A 378 -11.03 16.53 6.64
C ALA A 378 -10.97 17.27 7.99
N GLU A 379 -11.43 16.66 9.08
CA GLU A 379 -11.30 17.20 10.44
C GLU A 379 -9.83 17.24 10.88
N ALA A 380 -9.01 16.34 10.37
CA ALA A 380 -7.57 16.34 10.54
C ALA A 380 -6.87 17.37 9.62
N GLU A 381 -7.32 18.62 9.62
CA GLU A 381 -6.80 19.74 8.77
C GLU A 381 -5.28 19.97 8.90
N ASN A 382 -4.64 19.32 9.88
CA ASN A 382 -3.22 19.45 10.13
C ASN A 382 -2.55 18.07 9.94
N PRO A 383 -1.59 17.91 9.02
CA PRO A 383 -0.79 16.68 8.90
C PRO A 383 -0.09 16.31 10.21
N ASP A 384 0.09 17.25 11.14
CA ASP A 384 0.64 17.00 12.47
C ASP A 384 -0.36 16.29 13.43
N SER A 385 -1.66 16.20 13.07
CA SER A 385 -2.66 15.47 13.85
C SER A 385 -2.80 14.01 13.49
N PHE A 386 -2.25 13.58 12.35
CA PHE A 386 -2.17 12.16 11.99
C PHE A 386 -1.04 11.47 12.74
N GLY A 387 -1.29 10.22 13.15
CA GLY A 387 -0.22 9.28 13.46
C GLY A 387 0.54 8.86 12.19
N TYR A 388 1.47 7.96 12.36
CA TYR A 388 2.23 7.43 11.23
C TYR A 388 1.89 5.95 10.99
N ASN A 389 1.71 5.56 9.74
CA ASN A 389 1.77 4.17 9.36
C ASN A 389 3.25 3.75 9.36
N ILE A 390 3.64 2.99 10.39
CA ILE A 390 5.05 2.79 10.75
C ILE A 390 5.79 1.96 9.71
N ASP A 391 5.16 0.96 9.11
CA ASP A 391 5.80 0.06 8.15
C ASP A 391 6.28 0.78 6.88
N VAL A 392 5.54 1.81 6.42
CA VAL A 392 5.94 2.64 5.29
C VAL A 392 6.95 3.74 5.63
N LEU A 393 7.29 3.92 6.91
CA LEU A 393 8.25 4.91 7.38
C LEU A 393 9.51 4.29 7.97
N ALA A 394 9.43 3.02 8.37
CA ALA A 394 10.52 2.35 9.02
C ALA A 394 11.47 1.68 8.00
N PRO A 395 12.74 1.49 8.36
CA PRO A 395 13.71 0.76 7.54
C PRO A 395 13.35 -0.72 7.39
N ALA A 396 13.79 -1.35 6.31
CA ALA A 396 13.51 -2.77 6.01
C ALA A 396 13.89 -3.71 7.17
N GLY A 397 15.04 -3.50 7.82
CA GLY A 397 15.47 -4.30 8.96
C GLY A 397 14.56 -4.17 10.19
N PHE A 398 13.97 -2.99 10.41
CA PHE A 398 12.98 -2.77 11.45
C PHE A 398 11.66 -3.50 11.10
N ASN A 399 11.19 -3.37 9.85
CA ASN A 399 9.98 -4.04 9.38
C ASN A 399 10.08 -5.55 9.50
N ASP A 400 11.23 -6.14 9.16
CA ASP A 400 11.50 -7.58 9.34
C ASP A 400 11.35 -8.03 10.80
N VAL A 401 11.85 -7.25 11.76
CA VAL A 401 11.74 -7.53 13.20
C VAL A 401 10.31 -7.29 13.68
N MET A 402 9.64 -6.25 13.18
CA MET A 402 8.27 -5.92 13.50
C MET A 402 7.33 -7.06 13.09
N PHE A 403 7.30 -7.40 11.82
CA PHE A 403 6.38 -8.39 11.26
C PHE A 403 6.55 -9.78 11.89
N LYS A 404 7.77 -10.33 11.89
CA LYS A 404 8.05 -11.66 12.45
C LYS A 404 7.92 -11.70 13.97
N GLY A 405 8.25 -10.59 14.62
CA GLY A 405 8.23 -10.52 16.08
C GLY A 405 6.83 -10.46 16.65
N PHE A 406 5.90 -9.74 16.02
CA PHE A 406 4.51 -9.70 16.48
C PHE A 406 3.80 -11.04 16.35
N GLN A 407 4.10 -11.85 15.33
CA GLN A 407 3.62 -13.24 15.28
C GLN A 407 4.05 -14.05 16.52
N SER A 408 5.29 -13.84 16.99
CA SER A 408 5.78 -14.50 18.21
C SER A 408 5.07 -13.97 19.48
N VAL A 409 4.71 -12.69 19.52
CA VAL A 409 3.93 -12.14 20.68
C VAL A 409 2.52 -12.71 20.66
N LEU A 410 1.84 -12.69 19.51
CA LEU A 410 0.50 -13.27 19.33
C LEU A 410 0.43 -14.76 19.68
N ALA A 411 1.52 -15.50 19.45
CA ALA A 411 1.65 -16.90 19.83
C ALA A 411 2.01 -17.11 21.33
N GLY A 412 2.29 -16.05 22.08
CA GLY A 412 2.75 -16.13 23.48
C GLY A 412 4.20 -16.64 23.63
N GLU A 413 4.98 -16.63 22.56
CA GLU A 413 6.39 -17.06 22.52
C GLU A 413 7.38 -15.94 22.88
N ARG A 414 6.92 -14.68 22.81
CA ARG A 414 7.68 -13.47 23.11
C ARG A 414 6.82 -12.51 23.92
N THR A 415 7.43 -11.81 24.87
CA THR A 415 6.77 -10.75 25.63
C THR A 415 6.76 -9.42 24.86
N ALA A 416 5.84 -8.50 25.22
CA ALA A 416 5.81 -7.14 24.70
C ALA A 416 7.15 -6.41 24.89
N GLN A 417 7.78 -6.54 26.06
CA GLN A 417 9.09 -5.95 26.37
C GLN A 417 10.19 -6.50 25.44
N GLU A 418 10.27 -7.82 25.26
CA GLU A 418 11.27 -8.42 24.37
C GLU A 418 11.07 -8.00 22.91
N GLN A 419 9.82 -7.80 22.47
CA GLN A 419 9.53 -7.27 21.15
C GLN A 419 9.93 -5.81 21.00
N ALA A 420 9.60 -4.97 21.98
CA ALA A 420 9.97 -3.56 21.99
C ALA A 420 11.49 -3.38 22.02
N ASP A 421 12.22 -4.19 22.80
CA ASP A 421 13.69 -4.19 22.81
C ASP A 421 14.27 -4.57 21.44
N ALA A 422 13.70 -5.58 20.79
CA ALA A 422 14.15 -5.99 19.46
C ALA A 422 13.90 -4.92 18.39
N LEU A 423 12.75 -4.23 18.46
CA LEU A 423 12.46 -3.08 17.59
C LEU A 423 13.46 -1.93 17.81
N GLN A 424 13.76 -1.62 19.08
CA GLN A 424 14.74 -0.60 19.42
C GLN A 424 16.14 -0.92 18.88
N ASP A 425 16.57 -2.17 19.00
CA ASP A 425 17.89 -2.61 18.52
C ASP A 425 17.96 -2.53 16.99
N ALA A 426 16.92 -3.00 16.28
CA ALA A 426 16.84 -2.95 14.82
C ALA A 426 16.83 -1.49 14.31
N TYR A 427 16.08 -0.60 14.99
CA TYR A 427 16.04 0.81 14.61
C TYR A 427 17.38 1.51 14.84
N ALA A 428 18.05 1.22 15.96
CA ALA A 428 19.36 1.77 16.28
C ALA A 428 20.43 1.32 15.27
N GLU A 429 20.37 0.07 14.81
CA GLU A 429 21.25 -0.46 13.75
C GLU A 429 21.00 0.25 12.43
N ALA A 430 19.74 0.36 12.00
CA ALA A 430 19.36 1.06 10.77
C ALA A 430 19.79 2.53 10.79
N LYS A 431 19.60 3.22 11.92
CA LYS A 431 20.06 4.61 12.12
C LYS A 431 21.58 4.73 12.01
N ALA A 432 22.33 3.79 12.57
CA ALA A 432 23.79 3.76 12.47
C ALA A 432 24.28 3.52 11.03
N ASN A 433 23.49 2.81 10.22
CA ASN A 433 23.78 2.53 8.81
C ASN A 433 23.30 3.64 7.86
N GLY A 434 22.56 4.65 8.34
CA GLY A 434 21.95 5.70 7.50
C GLY A 434 20.79 5.18 6.66
N GLU A 435 20.01 4.23 7.18
CA GLU A 435 18.87 3.62 6.50
C GLU A 435 17.51 4.23 6.90
N THR A 436 17.51 5.17 7.83
CA THR A 436 16.31 5.90 8.26
C THR A 436 16.04 7.09 7.35
N LEU A 437 14.78 7.52 7.24
CA LEU A 437 14.43 8.77 6.58
C LEU A 437 14.99 9.97 7.35
N GLU A 438 15.38 11.01 6.63
CA GLU A 438 15.55 12.32 7.22
C GLU A 438 14.17 12.97 7.43
N LYS A 439 14.06 13.79 8.47
CA LYS A 439 12.81 14.54 8.69
C LYS A 439 12.60 15.48 7.50
N PRO A 440 11.38 15.43 6.86
CA PRO A 440 11.06 16.30 5.73
C PRO A 440 11.18 17.79 6.03
#